data_47d84cd3c33427d162eae8f30706a919
#
_entry.id   47d84cd3c33427d162eae8f30706a919
#
_cell.length_a   1.000
_cell.length_b   1.000
_cell.length_c   1.000
_cell.angle_alpha   90.00
_cell.angle_beta   90.00
_cell.angle_gamma   90.00
#
_symmetry.space_group_name_H-M   'P 1'
#
loop_
_entity.id
_entity.type
_entity.pdbx_description
1 polymer ?
#
loop_
_entity_poly.entity_id
_entity_poly.type
_entity_poly.pdbx_seq_one_letter_code
_entity_poly.pdbx_strand_id
1 'polypeptide(L)'
;MSKFQLKMFFKAAYDLTLVFLQFFIISLHFFQWEFLPQKQIIPASPFSYSLGILIIIIAFIIMLVSIKDLGRNLSPFPRPIKNSNLVTKGIYRFMRHPMYYSLIFISIGVFIIKLSIYYLFLTISLALIIKFKIALEEKYLMNKFKNYLLYKNKVKV
;
A
#
# COMPACT_ATOMS: atom_id res chain seq x y z
N MET A 1 -26.08 -3.73 -23.05
CA MET A 1 -25.23 -2.90 -22.15
C MET A 1 -24.60 -1.80 -22.98
N SER A 2 -24.74 -0.52 -22.61
CA SER A 2 -24.13 0.57 -23.38
C SER A 2 -22.60 0.54 -23.26
N LYS A 3 -21.88 1.11 -24.26
CA LYS A 3 -20.40 1.23 -24.22
C LYS A 3 -19.92 1.94 -22.94
N PHE A 4 -20.72 2.85 -22.40
CA PHE A 4 -20.44 3.57 -21.15
C PHE A 4 -20.52 2.65 -19.92
N GLN A 5 -21.56 1.83 -19.82
CA GLN A 5 -21.73 0.84 -18.74
C GLN A 5 -20.61 -0.20 -18.74
N LEU A 6 -20.22 -0.68 -19.92
CA LEU A 6 -19.11 -1.61 -20.09
C LEU A 6 -17.78 -1.02 -19.59
N LYS A 7 -17.49 0.24 -19.95
CA LYS A 7 -16.28 0.94 -19.49
C LYS A 7 -16.25 1.15 -17.96
N MET A 8 -17.39 1.46 -17.37
CA MET A 8 -17.51 1.57 -15.91
C MET A 8 -17.30 0.23 -15.21
N PHE A 9 -17.85 -0.84 -15.75
CA PHE A 9 -17.69 -2.20 -15.23
C PHE A 9 -16.22 -2.62 -15.23
N PHE A 10 -15.49 -2.46 -16.35
CA PHE A 10 -14.05 -2.79 -16.40
C PHE A 10 -13.21 -1.96 -15.43
N LYS A 11 -13.53 -0.68 -15.24
CA LYS A 11 -12.83 0.14 -14.22
C LYS A 11 -13.08 -0.37 -12.80
N ALA A 12 -14.31 -0.73 -12.47
CA ALA A 12 -14.63 -1.25 -11.14
C ALA A 12 -13.99 -2.63 -10.91
N ALA A 13 -14.00 -3.50 -11.93
CA ALA A 13 -13.32 -4.78 -11.87
C ALA A 13 -11.81 -4.63 -11.64
N TYR A 14 -11.17 -3.70 -12.34
CA TYR A 14 -9.73 -3.43 -12.18
C TYR A 14 -9.40 -2.90 -10.76
N ASP A 15 -10.20 -1.96 -10.23
CA ASP A 15 -10.06 -1.46 -8.85
C ASP A 15 -10.15 -2.62 -7.84
N LEU A 16 -11.14 -3.52 -8.02
CA LEU A 16 -11.36 -4.68 -7.17
C LEU A 16 -10.21 -5.69 -7.26
N THR A 17 -9.71 -5.95 -8.46
CA THR A 17 -8.57 -6.86 -8.68
C THR A 17 -7.33 -6.39 -7.93
N LEU A 18 -7.00 -5.09 -7.99
CA LEU A 18 -5.85 -4.54 -7.27
C LEU A 18 -6.00 -4.66 -5.74
N VAL A 19 -7.21 -4.42 -5.22
CA VAL A 19 -7.52 -4.60 -3.80
C VAL A 19 -7.39 -6.07 -3.40
N PHE A 20 -7.97 -6.98 -4.19
CA PHE A 20 -7.89 -8.42 -3.93
C PHE A 20 -6.43 -8.90 -3.93
N LEU A 21 -5.65 -8.55 -4.96
CA LEU A 21 -4.24 -8.94 -5.05
C LEU A 21 -3.42 -8.40 -3.87
N GLN A 22 -3.69 -7.15 -3.44
CA GLN A 22 -3.02 -6.58 -2.27
C GLN A 22 -3.29 -7.41 -1.01
N PHE A 23 -4.56 -7.68 -0.70
CA PHE A 23 -4.93 -8.45 0.49
C PHE A 23 -4.47 -9.91 0.39
N PHE A 24 -4.51 -10.49 -0.79
CA PHE A 24 -3.99 -11.83 -1.04
C PHE A 24 -2.49 -11.91 -0.72
N ILE A 25 -1.66 -10.98 -1.23
CA ILE A 25 -0.23 -10.96 -0.92
C ILE A 25 0.02 -10.67 0.57
N ILE A 26 -0.75 -9.78 1.18
CA ILE A 26 -0.64 -9.53 2.63
C ILE A 26 -0.96 -10.82 3.40
N SER A 27 -1.99 -11.56 3.02
CA SER A 27 -2.34 -12.83 3.68
C SER A 27 -1.22 -13.87 3.58
N LEU A 28 -0.52 -13.91 2.44
CA LEU A 28 0.61 -14.83 2.25
C LEU A 28 1.80 -14.53 3.20
N HIS A 29 1.92 -13.34 3.76
CA HIS A 29 2.92 -13.05 4.80
C HIS A 29 2.63 -13.74 6.14
N PHE A 30 1.35 -14.04 6.42
CA PHE A 30 0.93 -14.69 7.66
C PHE A 30 0.85 -16.21 7.55
N PHE A 31 0.59 -16.74 6.33
CA PHE A 31 0.51 -18.18 6.11
C PHE A 31 1.89 -18.73 5.74
N GLN A 32 2.45 -19.55 6.63
CA GLN A 32 3.64 -20.34 6.33
C GLN A 32 3.19 -21.60 5.61
N TRP A 33 3.35 -21.62 4.30
CA TRP A 33 3.05 -22.79 3.49
C TRP A 33 4.25 -23.73 3.53
N GLU A 34 4.13 -24.88 4.18
CA GLU A 34 5.21 -25.87 4.34
C GLU A 34 5.78 -26.37 3.01
N PHE A 35 4.97 -26.36 1.95
CA PHE A 35 5.39 -26.79 0.61
C PHE A 35 6.11 -25.70 -0.20
N LEU A 36 6.16 -24.46 0.26
CA LEU A 36 6.91 -23.41 -0.42
C LEU A 36 8.33 -23.30 0.16
N PRO A 37 9.36 -23.20 -0.72
CA PRO A 37 10.74 -23.11 -0.26
C PRO A 37 10.97 -21.79 0.50
N GLN A 38 10.90 -21.91 1.83
CA GLN A 38 11.20 -20.79 2.73
C GLN A 38 12.67 -20.73 3.13
N LYS A 39 13.54 -21.30 2.27
CA LYS A 39 14.99 -21.34 2.53
C LYS A 39 15.51 -19.92 2.79
N GLN A 40 16.15 -19.76 3.92
CA GLN A 40 16.84 -18.52 4.26
C GLN A 40 18.02 -18.32 3.31
N ILE A 41 18.20 -17.10 2.81
CA ILE A 41 19.35 -16.69 1.99
C ILE A 41 20.58 -16.59 2.88
N ILE A 42 20.38 -16.03 4.08
CA ILE A 42 21.39 -15.80 5.11
C ILE A 42 20.77 -16.18 6.46
N PRO A 43 21.51 -16.83 7.38
CA PRO A 43 21.01 -17.07 8.72
C PRO A 43 20.57 -15.78 9.40
N ALA A 44 19.37 -15.77 9.98
CA ALA A 44 18.86 -14.61 10.70
C ALA A 44 19.73 -14.37 11.94
N SER A 45 20.14 -13.12 12.16
CA SER A 45 20.93 -12.69 13.31
C SER A 45 20.04 -11.92 14.29
N PRO A 46 20.44 -11.79 15.57
CA PRO A 46 19.75 -10.89 16.51
C PRO A 46 19.61 -9.46 15.99
N PHE A 47 20.59 -9.00 15.23
CA PHE A 47 20.56 -7.68 14.60
C PHE A 47 19.47 -7.56 13.54
N SER A 48 19.33 -8.55 12.63
CA SER A 48 18.29 -8.55 11.61
C SER A 48 16.89 -8.60 12.24
N TYR A 49 16.70 -9.37 13.31
CA TYR A 49 15.46 -9.39 14.07
C TYR A 49 15.11 -8.02 14.66
N SER A 50 16.05 -7.41 15.38
CA SER A 50 15.83 -6.11 16.01
C SER A 50 15.55 -5.02 14.98
N LEU A 51 16.30 -5.00 13.87
CA LEU A 51 16.10 -4.06 12.76
C LEU A 51 14.74 -4.23 12.09
N GLY A 52 14.35 -5.48 11.78
CA GLY A 52 13.07 -5.75 11.16
C GLY A 52 11.88 -5.38 12.04
N ILE A 53 11.95 -5.69 13.34
CA ILE A 53 10.93 -5.30 14.32
C ILE A 53 10.84 -3.76 14.41
N LEU A 54 11.97 -3.06 14.49
CA LEU A 54 11.99 -1.60 14.54
C LEU A 54 11.30 -0.97 13.33
N ILE A 55 11.60 -1.47 12.12
CA ILE A 55 10.96 -1.01 10.88
C ILE A 55 9.45 -1.25 10.92
N ILE A 56 9.01 -2.43 11.38
CA ILE A 56 7.58 -2.76 11.50
C ILE A 56 6.89 -1.81 12.47
N ILE A 57 7.47 -1.56 13.63
CA ILE A 57 6.89 -0.66 14.64
C ILE A 57 6.73 0.76 14.07
N ILE A 58 7.78 1.31 13.47
CA ILE A 58 7.74 2.65 12.87
C ILE A 58 6.68 2.71 11.76
N ALA A 59 6.67 1.73 10.86
CA ALA A 59 5.71 1.67 9.77
C ALA A 59 4.26 1.53 10.29
N PHE A 60 4.06 0.76 11.34
CA PHE A 60 2.74 0.60 11.97
C PHE A 60 2.25 1.92 12.60
N ILE A 61 3.13 2.66 13.27
CA ILE A 61 2.80 3.99 13.81
C ILE A 61 2.41 4.95 12.68
N ILE A 62 3.18 4.98 11.57
CA ILE A 62 2.87 5.79 10.40
C ILE A 62 1.51 5.40 9.83
N MET A 63 1.19 4.11 9.76
CA MET A 63 -0.10 3.61 9.28
C MET A 63 -1.25 4.11 10.17
N LEU A 64 -1.12 3.99 11.50
CA LEU A 64 -2.16 4.45 12.44
C LEU A 64 -2.41 5.96 12.35
N VAL A 65 -1.33 6.75 12.26
CA VAL A 65 -1.42 8.20 12.05
C VAL A 65 -2.10 8.51 10.73
N SER A 66 -1.76 7.77 9.67
CA SER A 66 -2.36 7.94 8.33
C SER A 66 -3.86 7.65 8.34
N ILE A 67 -4.28 6.57 8.99
CA ILE A 67 -5.70 6.20 9.14
C ILE A 67 -6.46 7.28 9.89
N LYS A 68 -5.89 7.78 11.00
CA LYS A 68 -6.47 8.86 11.79
C LYS A 68 -6.65 10.14 10.97
N ASP A 69 -5.61 10.56 10.25
CA ASP A 69 -5.63 11.80 9.47
C ASP A 69 -6.56 11.70 8.25
N LEU A 70 -6.68 10.51 7.64
CA LEU A 70 -7.59 10.27 6.52
C LEU A 70 -9.06 10.24 6.99
N GLY A 71 -9.31 9.71 8.17
CA GLY A 71 -10.63 9.70 8.81
C GLY A 71 -11.70 9.09 7.92
N ARG A 72 -12.78 9.85 7.67
CA ARG A 72 -13.93 9.39 6.85
C ARG A 72 -13.61 9.17 5.37
N ASN A 73 -12.42 9.57 4.90
CA ASN A 73 -11.97 9.33 3.53
C ASN A 73 -11.30 7.97 3.34
N LEU A 74 -11.12 7.20 4.43
CA LEU A 74 -10.48 5.89 4.41
C LEU A 74 -11.24 4.92 3.50
N SER A 75 -10.55 4.37 2.53
CA SER A 75 -11.07 3.36 1.61
C SER A 75 -9.95 2.42 1.16
N PRO A 76 -10.18 1.12 1.06
CA PRO A 76 -9.22 0.20 0.47
C PRO A 76 -9.13 0.35 -1.06
N PHE A 77 -10.14 0.99 -1.68
CA PHE A 77 -10.19 1.19 -3.12
C PHE A 77 -9.42 2.45 -3.55
N PRO A 78 -8.74 2.44 -4.71
CA PRO A 78 -8.05 3.61 -5.23
C PRO A 78 -9.01 4.74 -5.65
N ARG A 79 -10.30 4.43 -5.82
CA ARG A 79 -11.34 5.42 -6.13
C ARG A 79 -11.75 6.17 -4.88
N PRO A 80 -11.67 7.53 -4.88
CA PRO A 80 -12.11 8.34 -3.74
C PRO A 80 -13.61 8.17 -3.47
N ILE A 81 -14.01 8.10 -2.21
CA ILE A 81 -15.40 8.05 -1.78
C ILE A 81 -16.15 9.28 -2.30
N LYS A 82 -17.45 9.12 -2.63
CA LYS A 82 -18.25 10.17 -3.29
C LYS A 82 -18.18 11.53 -2.58
N ASN A 83 -18.30 11.57 -1.26
CA ASN A 83 -18.30 12.79 -0.45
C ASN A 83 -16.95 13.03 0.26
N SER A 84 -15.84 12.51 -0.28
CA SER A 84 -14.51 12.73 0.30
C SER A 84 -13.98 14.13 -0.01
N ASN A 85 -13.15 14.62 0.91
CA ASN A 85 -12.37 15.84 0.77
C ASN A 85 -10.88 15.49 0.55
N LEU A 86 -10.14 16.39 -0.11
CA LEU A 86 -8.70 16.23 -0.25
C LEU A 86 -8.01 16.48 1.11
N VAL A 87 -7.37 15.44 1.66
CA VAL A 87 -6.59 15.54 2.90
C VAL A 87 -5.16 15.95 2.55
N THR A 88 -4.72 17.10 3.07
CA THR A 88 -3.38 17.67 2.85
C THR A 88 -2.69 18.08 4.15
N LYS A 89 -3.30 17.74 5.30
CA LYS A 89 -2.84 18.06 6.66
C LYS A 89 -2.26 16.81 7.35
N GLY A 90 -1.69 17.00 8.54
CA GLY A 90 -1.10 15.92 9.30
C GLY A 90 0.04 15.27 8.55
N ILE A 91 0.12 13.93 8.55
CA ILE A 91 1.16 13.18 7.83
C ILE A 91 1.09 13.39 6.31
N TYR A 92 -0.09 13.69 5.75
CA TYR A 92 -0.29 13.99 4.33
C TYR A 92 0.34 15.32 3.88
N ARG A 93 0.86 16.13 4.82
CA ARG A 93 1.69 17.29 4.51
C ARG A 93 3.09 16.90 4.05
N PHE A 94 3.59 15.74 4.49
CA PHE A 94 4.95 15.27 4.23
C PHE A 94 5.01 14.23 3.11
N MET A 95 4.00 13.37 3.01
CA MET A 95 3.90 12.33 1.97
C MET A 95 2.45 12.13 1.52
N ARG A 96 2.25 11.84 0.22
CA ARG A 96 0.91 11.71 -0.38
C ARG A 96 0.22 10.39 -0.05
N HIS A 97 0.98 9.32 0.11
CA HIS A 97 0.47 7.97 0.28
C HIS A 97 1.08 7.24 1.49
N PRO A 98 1.03 7.85 2.71
CA PRO A 98 1.72 7.30 3.88
C PRO A 98 1.25 5.89 4.24
N MET A 99 -0.04 5.59 4.11
CA MET A 99 -0.61 4.28 4.38
C MET A 99 -0.06 3.20 3.43
N TYR A 100 0.13 3.52 2.16
CA TYR A 100 0.70 2.58 1.20
C TYR A 100 2.19 2.30 1.46
N TYR A 101 2.95 3.34 1.76
CA TYR A 101 4.37 3.17 2.14
C TYR A 101 4.51 2.37 3.43
N SER A 102 3.62 2.56 4.41
CA SER A 102 3.63 1.76 5.63
C SER A 102 3.47 0.26 5.35
N LEU A 103 2.57 -0.13 4.44
CA LEU A 103 2.41 -1.53 4.06
C LEU A 103 3.68 -2.11 3.43
N ILE A 104 4.36 -1.34 2.57
CA ILE A 104 5.62 -1.75 1.96
C ILE A 104 6.70 -1.90 3.04
N PHE A 105 6.84 -0.95 3.96
CA PHE A 105 7.83 -1.01 5.03
C PHE A 105 7.57 -2.15 6.02
N ILE A 106 6.30 -2.46 6.34
CA ILE A 106 5.96 -3.65 7.13
C ILE A 106 6.44 -4.92 6.41
N SER A 107 6.18 -5.03 5.10
CA SER A 107 6.64 -6.17 4.30
C SER A 107 8.17 -6.27 4.25
N ILE A 108 8.88 -5.14 4.11
CA ILE A 108 10.35 -5.08 4.19
C ILE A 108 10.84 -5.56 5.57
N GLY A 109 10.21 -5.11 6.65
CA GLY A 109 10.56 -5.55 8.00
C GLY A 109 10.41 -7.07 8.18
N VAL A 110 9.31 -7.65 7.67
CA VAL A 110 9.11 -9.11 7.66
C VAL A 110 10.19 -9.81 6.82
N PHE A 111 10.52 -9.28 5.64
CA PHE A 111 11.61 -9.82 4.83
C PHE A 111 12.95 -9.81 5.59
N ILE A 112 13.29 -8.73 6.29
CA ILE A 112 14.54 -8.61 7.05
C ILE A 112 14.57 -9.62 8.22
N ILE A 113 13.43 -9.89 8.86
CA ILE A 113 13.34 -10.91 9.91
C ILE A 113 13.53 -12.31 9.35
N LYS A 114 12.92 -12.60 8.21
CA LYS A 114 12.88 -13.95 7.63
C LYS A 114 14.06 -14.26 6.71
N LEU A 115 14.66 -13.25 6.08
CA LEU A 115 15.78 -13.32 5.12
C LEU A 115 15.61 -14.45 4.09
N SER A 116 14.42 -14.59 3.53
CA SER A 116 14.05 -15.65 2.59
C SER A 116 13.65 -15.06 1.23
N ILE A 117 14.01 -15.75 0.14
CA ILE A 117 13.63 -15.40 -1.24
C ILE A 117 12.10 -15.30 -1.37
N TYR A 118 11.36 -16.15 -0.66
CA TYR A 118 9.89 -16.09 -0.65
C TYR A 118 9.38 -14.72 -0.18
N TYR A 119 9.85 -14.24 0.99
CA TYR A 119 9.42 -12.94 1.52
C TYR A 119 9.94 -11.75 0.70
N LEU A 120 11.12 -11.88 0.08
CA LEU A 120 11.61 -10.88 -0.89
C LEU A 120 10.66 -10.77 -2.08
N PHE A 121 10.24 -11.90 -2.66
CA PHE A 121 9.30 -11.94 -3.77
C PHE A 121 7.94 -11.33 -3.39
N LEU A 122 7.41 -11.65 -2.21
CA LEU A 122 6.17 -11.05 -1.71
C LEU A 122 6.28 -9.53 -1.56
N THR A 123 7.41 -9.06 -1.02
CA THR A 123 7.67 -7.62 -0.82
C THR A 123 7.72 -6.88 -2.16
N ILE A 124 8.44 -7.42 -3.14
CA ILE A 124 8.51 -6.83 -4.49
C ILE A 124 7.12 -6.83 -5.14
N SER A 125 6.39 -7.94 -5.06
CA SER A 125 5.05 -8.05 -5.62
C SER A 125 4.07 -7.06 -4.99
N LEU A 126 4.12 -6.90 -3.66
CA LEU A 126 3.31 -5.92 -2.94
C LEU A 126 3.65 -4.49 -3.37
N ALA A 127 4.95 -4.16 -3.47
CA ALA A 127 5.40 -2.85 -3.90
C ALA A 127 4.93 -2.51 -5.33
N LEU A 128 4.96 -3.48 -6.24
CA LEU A 128 4.45 -3.30 -7.61
C LEU A 128 2.95 -3.05 -7.63
N ILE A 129 2.16 -3.84 -6.89
CA ILE A 129 0.70 -3.63 -6.81
C ILE A 129 0.39 -2.26 -6.22
N ILE A 130 1.07 -1.86 -5.14
CA ILE A 130 0.89 -0.54 -4.52
C ILE A 130 1.27 0.57 -5.49
N LYS A 131 2.35 0.42 -6.28
CA LYS A 131 2.72 1.40 -7.33
C LYS A 131 1.58 1.59 -8.34
N PHE A 132 0.96 0.52 -8.82
CA PHE A 132 -0.20 0.62 -9.72
C PHE A 132 -1.40 1.27 -9.03
N LYS A 133 -1.66 0.95 -7.76
CA LYS A 133 -2.74 1.58 -6.99
C LYS A 133 -2.52 3.08 -6.81
N ILE A 134 -1.31 3.50 -6.44
CA ILE A 134 -0.95 4.92 -6.33
C ILE A 134 -1.19 5.65 -7.64
N ALA A 135 -0.68 5.12 -8.77
CA ALA A 135 -0.86 5.73 -10.08
C ALA A 135 -2.35 5.88 -10.46
N LEU A 136 -3.16 4.88 -10.14
CA LEU A 136 -4.59 4.89 -10.40
C LEU A 136 -5.33 5.86 -9.48
N GLU A 137 -5.02 5.86 -8.18
CA GLU A 137 -5.59 6.78 -7.19
C GLU A 137 -5.27 8.24 -7.53
N GLU A 138 -4.02 8.57 -7.86
CA GLU A 138 -3.63 9.91 -8.26
C GLU A 138 -4.42 10.38 -9.50
N LYS A 139 -4.67 9.49 -10.47
CA LYS A 139 -5.52 9.80 -11.63
C LYS A 139 -6.95 10.13 -11.22
N TYR A 140 -7.52 9.38 -10.27
CA TYR A 140 -8.86 9.68 -9.75
C TYR A 140 -8.90 10.97 -8.94
N LEU A 141 -7.86 11.22 -8.11
CA LEU A 141 -7.75 12.44 -7.31
C LEU A 141 -7.61 13.69 -8.19
N MET A 142 -6.80 13.64 -9.25
CA MET A 142 -6.69 14.72 -10.24
C MET A 142 -8.03 15.03 -10.91
N ASN A 143 -8.81 14.01 -11.25
CA ASN A 143 -10.11 14.19 -11.88
C ASN A 143 -11.18 14.73 -10.90
N LYS A 144 -11.04 14.44 -9.60
CA LYS A 144 -12.03 14.84 -8.60
C LYS A 144 -11.73 16.19 -7.97
N PHE A 145 -10.45 16.51 -7.71
CA PHE A 145 -10.04 17.66 -6.95
C PHE A 145 -9.19 18.63 -7.79
N LYS A 146 -9.72 19.80 -8.11
CA LYS A 146 -9.03 20.83 -8.92
C LYS A 146 -7.66 21.22 -8.32
N ASN A 147 -7.54 21.23 -6.99
CA ASN A 147 -6.33 21.62 -6.28
C ASN A 147 -5.32 20.45 -6.07
N TYR A 148 -5.63 19.22 -6.56
CA TYR A 148 -4.75 18.09 -6.36
C TYR A 148 -3.38 18.28 -7.02
N LEU A 149 -3.33 18.89 -8.20
CA LEU A 149 -2.08 19.13 -8.91
C LEU A 149 -1.14 20.06 -8.11
N LEU A 150 -1.68 21.10 -7.47
CA LEU A 150 -0.90 21.98 -6.59
C LEU A 150 -0.33 21.22 -5.39
N TYR A 151 -1.15 20.38 -4.77
CA TYR A 151 -0.73 19.50 -3.67
C TYR A 151 0.36 18.51 -4.12
N LYS A 152 0.19 17.85 -5.26
CA LYS A 152 1.15 16.91 -5.84
C LYS A 152 2.51 17.56 -6.12
N ASN A 153 2.53 18.80 -6.59
CA ASN A 153 3.77 19.53 -6.86
C ASN A 153 4.48 19.98 -5.57
N LYS A 154 3.72 20.21 -4.50
CA LYS A 154 4.27 20.60 -3.19
C LYS A 154 4.82 19.43 -2.41
N VAL A 155 4.16 18.27 -2.48
CA VAL A 155 4.52 17.05 -1.74
C VAL A 155 4.96 16.00 -2.77
N LYS A 156 6.28 15.78 -2.87
CA LYS A 156 6.88 14.94 -3.93
C LYS A 156 6.83 13.44 -3.65
N VAL A 157 6.66 13.04 -2.40
CA VAL A 157 6.61 11.63 -1.97
C VAL A 157 5.21 11.22 -1.57
#